data_48d7a6f833318002dc1dc29cf9722a5d
#
_entry.id   48d7a6f833318002dc1dc29cf9722a5d
#
_cell.length_a   1.000
_cell.length_b   1.000
_cell.length_c   1.000
_cell.angle_alpha   90.00
_cell.angle_beta   90.00
_cell.angle_gamma   90.00
#
_symmetry.space_group_name_H-M   'P 1'
#
loop_
_entity.id
_entity.type
_entity.pdbx_description
1 polymer ?
#
loop_
_entity_poly.entity_id
_entity_poly.type
_entity_poly.pdbx_seq_one_letter_code
_entity_poly.pdbx_strand_id
1 'polypeptide(L)'
;MRRAFLTSWKAVRSAYEAVTVTWLRPRLVGLLAALAMAGLALVALAPPASAYVGPVSHSWYVTAADLASSGGEIYNEGYNAPSGPQVVFLQAGQVCITSSGGSGFLTYGGGCQPTYNVAHAVQWWLYGFQENPAHRGSGYVVLCVTTSNGTSSNTTANYRVAAEGLYEDLVNQTVVYADYLNAGSYNAHYVVAGGIDAETSWDKPNEVSGWLVGWLNKRATLSTKLNYGADGAYYGTCATSSCWNSPVDHGWAPSQMYAVYYGWPGANSYPQIYNSTWPAYYNDLNQAAASAGKPQIPYTGVMWGCGTGGNEPNANQAYTDFVAGAQQTPSYLTSIHSLSKTC
;
A
#
# COMPACT_ATOMS: atom_id res chain seq x y z
N MET A 1 -35.23 -15.45 -75.41
CA MET A 1 -35.54 -15.28 -74.02
C MET A 1 -34.34 -15.05 -73.07
N ARG A 2 -33.11 -15.50 -73.33
CA ARG A 2 -31.95 -15.29 -72.42
C ARG A 2 -31.36 -13.85 -72.32
N ARG A 3 -31.53 -12.99 -73.29
CA ARG A 3 -31.01 -11.63 -73.29
C ARG A 3 -31.83 -10.62 -72.43
N ALA A 4 -33.11 -10.84 -72.28
CA ALA A 4 -33.97 -9.94 -71.52
C ALA A 4 -33.80 -10.13 -69.96
N PHE A 5 -33.40 -11.33 -69.54
CA PHE A 5 -33.22 -11.62 -68.10
C PHE A 5 -31.93 -11.01 -67.55
N LEU A 6 -30.88 -10.90 -68.33
CA LEU A 6 -29.59 -10.35 -67.90
C LEU A 6 -29.58 -8.82 -67.74
N THR A 7 -30.44 -8.12 -68.51
CA THR A 7 -30.56 -6.65 -68.39
C THR A 7 -31.35 -6.23 -67.15
N SER A 8 -32.36 -7.00 -66.74
CA SER A 8 -33.14 -6.70 -65.53
C SER A 8 -32.33 -6.88 -64.22
N TRP A 9 -31.45 -7.89 -64.22
CA TRP A 9 -30.59 -8.14 -63.03
C TRP A 9 -29.52 -7.06 -62.82
N LYS A 10 -28.95 -6.51 -63.89
CA LYS A 10 -28.00 -5.41 -63.78
C LYS A 10 -28.65 -4.11 -63.27
N ALA A 11 -29.87 -3.83 -63.66
CA ALA A 11 -30.62 -2.66 -63.16
C ALA A 11 -30.98 -2.78 -61.68
N VAL A 12 -31.39 -3.96 -61.20
CA VAL A 12 -31.70 -4.23 -59.78
C VAL A 12 -30.45 -4.15 -58.91
N ARG A 13 -29.34 -4.69 -59.39
CA ARG A 13 -28.07 -4.64 -58.69
C ARG A 13 -27.51 -3.21 -58.55
N SER A 14 -27.60 -2.39 -59.63
CA SER A 14 -27.19 -1.00 -59.59
C SER A 14 -28.07 -0.15 -58.68
N ALA A 15 -29.37 -0.40 -58.60
CA ALA A 15 -30.30 0.27 -57.70
C ALA A 15 -30.02 -0.11 -56.23
N TYR A 16 -29.71 -1.37 -55.98
CA TYR A 16 -29.38 -1.84 -54.60
C TYR A 16 -28.06 -1.26 -54.12
N GLU A 17 -27.02 -1.18 -54.96
CA GLU A 17 -25.74 -0.58 -54.61
C GLU A 17 -25.86 0.95 -54.43
N ALA A 18 -26.69 1.63 -55.18
CA ALA A 18 -26.94 3.07 -55.02
C ALA A 18 -27.71 3.39 -53.73
N VAL A 19 -28.69 2.57 -53.34
CA VAL A 19 -29.47 2.76 -52.12
C VAL A 19 -28.65 2.46 -50.84
N THR A 20 -27.83 1.43 -50.88
CA THR A 20 -27.01 1.08 -49.71
C THR A 20 -25.88 2.08 -49.44
N VAL A 21 -25.25 2.60 -50.49
CA VAL A 21 -24.16 3.57 -50.35
C VAL A 21 -24.63 4.97 -49.93
N THR A 22 -25.80 5.41 -50.41
CA THR A 22 -26.33 6.72 -50.05
C THR A 22 -26.98 6.83 -48.69
N TRP A 23 -27.55 5.75 -48.17
CA TRP A 23 -28.23 5.74 -46.85
C TRP A 23 -27.37 5.31 -45.65
N LEU A 24 -26.35 4.46 -45.88
CA LEU A 24 -25.48 4.00 -44.81
C LEU A 24 -24.37 4.99 -44.44
N ARG A 25 -23.82 5.73 -45.43
CA ARG A 25 -22.75 6.71 -45.16
C ARG A 25 -23.13 7.81 -44.16
N PRO A 26 -24.26 8.53 -44.28
CA PRO A 26 -24.58 9.59 -43.36
C PRO A 26 -24.91 9.03 -41.94
N ARG A 27 -25.47 7.80 -41.82
CA ARG A 27 -25.74 7.19 -40.56
C ARG A 27 -24.48 6.70 -39.87
N LEU A 28 -23.51 6.17 -40.59
CA LEU A 28 -22.22 5.75 -40.04
C LEU A 28 -21.38 6.96 -39.57
N VAL A 29 -21.36 8.04 -40.35
CA VAL A 29 -20.69 9.29 -39.98
C VAL A 29 -21.36 9.91 -38.75
N GLY A 30 -22.69 9.90 -38.66
CA GLY A 30 -23.42 10.38 -37.50
C GLY A 30 -23.15 9.54 -36.24
N LEU A 31 -23.06 8.21 -36.37
CA LEU A 31 -22.74 7.31 -35.26
C LEU A 31 -21.32 7.51 -34.77
N LEU A 32 -20.34 7.64 -35.67
CA LEU A 32 -18.94 7.91 -35.31
C LEU A 32 -18.76 9.31 -34.69
N ALA A 33 -19.46 10.32 -35.15
CA ALA A 33 -19.46 11.64 -34.55
C ALA A 33 -20.12 11.63 -33.16
N ALA A 34 -21.21 10.89 -32.97
CA ALA A 34 -21.87 10.73 -31.67
C ALA A 34 -20.98 9.98 -30.66
N LEU A 35 -20.27 8.93 -31.11
CA LEU A 35 -19.31 8.20 -30.28
C LEU A 35 -18.10 9.06 -29.92
N ALA A 36 -17.60 9.88 -30.86
CA ALA A 36 -16.50 10.81 -30.59
C ALA A 36 -16.91 11.92 -29.62
N MET A 37 -18.12 12.47 -29.75
CA MET A 37 -18.64 13.46 -28.82
C MET A 37 -18.96 12.86 -27.43
N ALA A 38 -19.47 11.63 -27.36
CA ALA A 38 -19.67 10.92 -26.10
C ALA A 38 -18.34 10.62 -25.39
N GLY A 39 -17.30 10.24 -26.15
CA GLY A 39 -15.95 10.06 -25.64
C GLY A 39 -15.34 11.36 -25.09
N LEU A 40 -15.49 12.47 -25.81
CA LEU A 40 -15.05 13.80 -25.38
C LEU A 40 -15.84 14.31 -24.15
N ALA A 41 -17.14 14.03 -24.08
CA ALA A 41 -17.98 14.39 -22.94
C ALA A 41 -17.61 13.58 -21.69
N LEU A 42 -17.25 12.30 -21.84
CA LEU A 42 -16.77 11.46 -20.73
C LEU A 42 -15.41 11.93 -20.18
N VAL A 43 -14.51 12.40 -21.05
CA VAL A 43 -13.23 12.99 -20.61
C VAL A 43 -13.44 14.35 -19.93
N ALA A 44 -14.42 15.14 -20.40
CA ALA A 44 -14.72 16.45 -19.81
C ALA A 44 -15.53 16.35 -18.48
N LEU A 45 -16.16 15.20 -18.21
CA LEU A 45 -16.91 14.93 -16.99
C LEU A 45 -16.08 14.16 -15.94
N ALA A 46 -14.85 13.75 -16.27
CA ALA A 46 -13.94 13.26 -15.23
C ALA A 46 -13.70 14.44 -14.27
N PRO A 47 -14.08 14.33 -13.00
CA PRO A 47 -13.78 15.38 -12.04
C PRO A 47 -12.26 15.60 -12.10
N PRO A 48 -11.79 16.86 -12.05
CA PRO A 48 -10.37 17.11 -11.92
C PRO A 48 -9.89 16.28 -10.72
N ALA A 49 -8.81 15.55 -10.88
CA ALA A 49 -8.21 14.82 -9.77
C ALA A 49 -8.03 15.83 -8.64
N SER A 50 -8.86 15.73 -7.59
CA SER A 50 -8.80 16.65 -6.48
C SER A 50 -7.41 16.50 -5.86
N ALA A 51 -6.69 17.61 -5.73
CA ALA A 51 -5.43 17.60 -5.02
C ALA A 51 -5.65 17.00 -3.63
N TYR A 52 -4.72 16.16 -3.18
CA TYR A 52 -4.76 15.63 -1.83
C TYR A 52 -4.70 16.81 -0.84
N VAL A 53 -5.69 16.90 0.03
CA VAL A 53 -5.82 17.98 1.02
C VAL A 53 -5.55 17.51 2.46
N GLY A 54 -5.24 16.24 2.65
CA GLY A 54 -4.90 15.68 3.97
C GLY A 54 -3.46 15.99 4.39
N PRO A 55 -3.13 15.79 5.66
CA PRO A 55 -1.75 15.86 6.13
C PRO A 55 -0.94 14.73 5.48
N VAL A 56 0.25 15.07 5.02
CA VAL A 56 1.24 14.11 4.56
C VAL A 56 2.07 13.71 5.75
N SER A 57 2.04 12.44 6.12
CA SER A 57 2.90 11.90 7.17
C SER A 57 4.24 11.43 6.61
N HIS A 58 5.22 11.26 7.49
CA HIS A 58 6.53 10.72 7.17
C HIS A 58 6.73 9.38 7.85
N SER A 59 7.29 8.44 7.11
CA SER A 59 7.64 7.09 7.58
C SER A 59 9.15 6.94 7.60
N TRP A 60 9.67 6.18 8.56
CA TRP A 60 11.09 6.19 8.90
C TRP A 60 11.67 4.81 9.02
N TYR A 61 12.93 4.68 8.64
CA TYR A 61 13.73 3.50 8.96
C TYR A 61 14.34 3.63 10.35
N VAL A 62 14.03 2.67 11.23
CA VAL A 62 14.60 2.62 12.58
C VAL A 62 16.08 2.28 12.52
N THR A 63 16.92 3.12 13.11
CA THR A 63 18.38 2.96 13.13
C THR A 63 18.89 2.45 14.47
N ALA A 64 20.17 2.10 14.53
CA ALA A 64 20.82 1.76 15.78
C ALA A 64 20.82 2.94 16.79
N ALA A 65 20.87 4.19 16.30
CA ALA A 65 20.82 5.38 17.13
C ALA A 65 19.44 5.57 17.78
N ASP A 66 18.37 5.21 17.08
CA ASP A 66 17.01 5.29 17.58
C ASP A 66 16.74 4.33 18.75
N LEU A 67 17.51 3.25 18.81
CA LEU A 67 17.44 2.27 19.90
C LEU A 67 18.30 2.65 21.13
N ALA A 68 18.99 3.79 21.06
CA ALA A 68 19.75 4.31 22.20
C ALA A 68 18.80 4.69 23.36
N SER A 69 19.37 4.73 24.59
CA SER A 69 18.60 4.98 25.82
C SER A 69 17.82 6.30 25.86
N SER A 70 18.22 7.27 25.04
CA SER A 70 17.53 8.57 24.90
C SER A 70 16.55 8.65 23.73
N GLY A 71 16.29 7.54 23.04
CA GLY A 71 15.44 7.51 21.87
C GLY A 71 16.08 8.05 20.59
N GLY A 72 17.29 8.62 20.65
CA GLY A 72 18.04 9.08 19.48
C GLY A 72 17.26 10.01 18.57
N GLU A 73 17.35 9.77 17.25
CA GLU A 73 16.64 10.56 16.23
C GLU A 73 15.13 10.33 16.25
N ILE A 74 14.66 9.14 16.65
CA ILE A 74 13.24 8.78 16.59
C ILE A 74 12.36 9.67 17.49
N TYR A 75 12.88 10.15 18.61
CA TYR A 75 12.22 11.17 19.42
C TYR A 75 12.04 12.48 18.63
N ASN A 76 13.09 12.92 17.95
CA ASN A 76 13.05 14.15 17.15
C ASN A 76 12.09 14.01 15.97
N GLU A 77 12.00 12.83 15.37
CA GLU A 77 11.03 12.54 14.31
C GLU A 77 9.59 12.65 14.83
N GLY A 78 9.31 12.08 15.98
CA GLY A 78 8.00 12.26 16.62
C GLY A 78 7.73 13.73 16.94
N TYR A 79 8.72 14.43 17.50
CA TYR A 79 8.58 15.84 17.84
C TYR A 79 8.32 16.74 16.63
N ASN A 80 8.97 16.48 15.50
CA ASN A 80 8.86 17.25 14.27
C ASN A 80 7.80 16.74 13.28
N ALA A 81 7.11 15.65 13.61
CA ALA A 81 6.08 15.10 12.75
C ALA A 81 4.96 16.13 12.47
N PRO A 82 4.27 16.08 11.32
CA PRO A 82 3.15 16.98 11.06
C PRO A 82 2.04 16.83 12.09
N SER A 83 1.30 17.91 12.35
CA SER A 83 0.07 17.84 13.13
C SER A 83 -1.10 17.34 12.27
N GLY A 84 -2.10 16.72 12.90
CA GLY A 84 -3.31 16.22 12.22
C GLY A 84 -3.41 14.68 12.16
N PRO A 85 -4.53 14.16 11.62
CA PRO A 85 -4.70 12.73 11.45
C PRO A 85 -3.65 12.17 10.51
N GLN A 86 -2.91 11.15 10.93
CA GLN A 86 -1.82 10.60 10.14
C GLN A 86 -1.59 9.10 10.41
N VAL A 87 -0.95 8.45 9.46
CA VAL A 87 -0.42 7.09 9.58
C VAL A 87 1.09 7.15 9.37
N VAL A 88 1.84 6.62 10.32
CA VAL A 88 3.30 6.63 10.30
C VAL A 88 3.79 5.19 10.35
N PHE A 89 4.70 4.85 9.46
CA PHE A 89 5.37 3.56 9.45
C PHE A 89 6.78 3.72 10.03
N LEU A 90 7.09 2.88 11.00
CA LEU A 90 8.43 2.75 11.55
C LEU A 90 9.01 1.41 11.07
N GLN A 91 9.86 1.47 10.08
CA GLN A 91 10.49 0.31 9.45
C GLN A 91 11.61 -0.22 10.37
N ALA A 92 11.33 -1.32 11.09
CA ALA A 92 12.24 -1.85 12.10
C ALA A 92 13.48 -2.56 11.52
N GLY A 93 13.44 -2.88 10.24
CA GLY A 93 14.52 -3.61 9.57
C GLY A 93 14.17 -5.05 9.26
N GLN A 94 15.14 -5.80 8.76
CA GLN A 94 14.97 -7.19 8.34
C GLN A 94 14.88 -8.13 9.55
N VAL A 95 14.09 -9.18 9.45
CA VAL A 95 14.08 -10.25 10.47
C VAL A 95 15.46 -10.85 10.59
N CYS A 96 15.92 -11.06 11.79
CA CYS A 96 17.21 -11.69 12.10
C CYS A 96 17.16 -12.58 13.36
N ILE A 97 18.22 -13.33 13.59
CA ILE A 97 18.40 -14.11 14.83
C ILE A 97 19.38 -13.37 15.73
N THR A 98 18.96 -13.07 16.94
CA THR A 98 19.81 -12.45 17.95
C THR A 98 20.90 -13.40 18.44
N SER A 99 21.92 -12.87 19.06
CA SER A 99 23.01 -13.67 19.65
C SER A 99 22.55 -14.65 20.73
N SER A 100 21.39 -14.39 21.35
CA SER A 100 20.75 -15.30 22.31
C SER A 100 19.89 -16.39 21.64
N GLY A 101 19.83 -16.43 20.32
CA GLY A 101 19.03 -17.40 19.55
C GLY A 101 17.56 -17.02 19.36
N GLY A 102 17.11 -15.89 19.88
CA GLY A 102 15.77 -15.34 19.64
C GLY A 102 15.68 -14.60 18.31
N SER A 103 14.48 -14.41 17.79
CA SER A 103 14.26 -13.55 16.62
C SER A 103 14.20 -12.08 16.99
N GLY A 104 14.59 -11.22 16.07
CA GLY A 104 14.60 -9.78 16.21
C GLY A 104 14.67 -9.11 14.86
N PHE A 105 15.14 -7.86 14.83
CA PHE A 105 15.27 -7.05 13.63
C PHE A 105 16.70 -6.54 13.47
N LEU A 106 17.23 -6.70 12.27
CA LEU A 106 18.47 -6.09 11.83
C LEU A 106 18.18 -4.64 11.45
N THR A 107 18.33 -3.74 12.41
CA THR A 107 18.08 -2.31 12.19
C THR A 107 19.12 -1.67 11.29
N TYR A 108 18.74 -0.57 10.67
CA TYR A 108 19.61 0.17 9.77
C TYR A 108 20.84 0.71 10.51
N GLY A 109 22.03 0.41 10.00
CA GLY A 109 23.28 0.81 10.64
C GLY A 109 23.61 0.10 11.95
N GLY A 110 22.87 -0.94 12.34
CA GLY A 110 23.05 -1.67 13.60
C GLY A 110 23.11 -3.19 13.44
N GLY A 111 23.18 -3.86 14.57
CA GLY A 111 23.10 -5.32 14.67
C GLY A 111 21.66 -5.81 14.83
N CYS A 112 21.51 -7.13 14.97
CA CYS A 112 20.23 -7.75 15.25
C CYS A 112 19.74 -7.35 16.65
N GLN A 113 18.60 -6.68 16.72
CA GLN A 113 18.00 -6.18 17.94
C GLN A 113 16.76 -7.01 18.30
N PRO A 114 16.57 -7.36 19.58
CA PRO A 114 15.34 -8.02 20.00
C PRO A 114 14.11 -7.13 19.78
N THR A 115 12.97 -7.75 19.60
CA THR A 115 11.68 -7.07 19.36
C THR A 115 11.32 -6.07 20.45
N TYR A 116 11.73 -6.36 21.70
CA TYR A 116 11.58 -5.44 22.84
C TYR A 116 12.23 -4.06 22.59
N ASN A 117 13.45 -4.02 22.09
CA ASN A 117 14.14 -2.75 21.83
C ASN A 117 13.42 -1.93 20.76
N VAL A 118 12.85 -2.59 19.74
CA VAL A 118 12.06 -1.93 18.72
C VAL A 118 10.77 -1.35 19.30
N ALA A 119 10.03 -2.12 20.09
CA ALA A 119 8.82 -1.64 20.76
C ALA A 119 9.12 -0.45 21.71
N HIS A 120 10.25 -0.45 22.37
CA HIS A 120 10.70 0.67 23.22
C HIS A 120 11.04 1.91 22.39
N ALA A 121 11.69 1.76 21.25
CA ALA A 121 11.97 2.89 20.36
C ALA A 121 10.66 3.58 19.89
N VAL A 122 9.60 2.81 19.65
CA VAL A 122 8.28 3.36 19.30
C VAL A 122 7.71 4.27 20.40
N GLN A 123 7.97 3.97 21.68
CA GLN A 123 7.57 4.84 22.79
C GLN A 123 8.26 6.21 22.70
N TRP A 124 9.53 6.25 22.27
CA TRP A 124 10.26 7.51 22.09
C TRP A 124 9.65 8.37 21.00
N TRP A 125 9.17 7.77 19.91
CA TRP A 125 8.44 8.54 18.90
C TRP A 125 7.16 9.13 19.46
N LEU A 126 6.36 8.33 20.19
CA LEU A 126 5.13 8.82 20.84
C LEU A 126 5.42 9.94 21.84
N TYR A 127 6.49 9.80 22.60
CA TYR A 127 6.92 10.80 23.56
C TYR A 127 7.33 12.10 22.88
N GLY A 128 8.14 12.01 21.82
CA GLY A 128 8.50 13.20 21.03
C GLY A 128 7.27 13.89 20.45
N PHE A 129 6.37 13.15 19.84
CA PHE A 129 5.13 13.71 19.29
C PHE A 129 4.30 14.45 20.35
N GLN A 130 4.16 13.89 21.52
CA GLN A 130 3.41 14.47 22.63
C GLN A 130 4.05 15.76 23.18
N GLU A 131 5.36 15.82 23.26
CA GLU A 131 6.10 16.95 23.82
C GLU A 131 6.00 18.20 22.96
N ASN A 132 5.71 18.09 21.67
CA ASN A 132 5.56 19.26 20.80
C ASN A 132 4.20 19.94 21.04
N PRO A 133 4.20 21.21 21.51
CA PRO A 133 2.95 21.96 21.77
C PRO A 133 2.07 22.13 20.53
N ALA A 134 2.64 22.11 19.31
CA ALA A 134 1.89 22.24 18.07
C ALA A 134 1.00 21.01 17.78
N HIS A 135 1.25 19.89 18.42
CA HIS A 135 0.47 18.65 18.23
C HIS A 135 -0.78 18.58 19.12
N ARG A 136 -0.97 19.52 20.02
CA ARG A 136 -2.18 19.58 20.87
C ARG A 136 -3.42 19.77 19.98
N GLY A 137 -4.37 18.84 20.10
CA GLY A 137 -5.55 18.84 19.27
C GLY A 137 -5.34 18.27 17.85
N SER A 138 -4.19 17.68 17.57
CA SER A 138 -3.85 17.22 16.23
C SER A 138 -4.60 15.97 15.76
N GLY A 139 -5.44 15.37 16.57
CA GLY A 139 -6.32 14.28 16.15
C GLY A 139 -5.71 12.91 16.35
N TYR A 140 -5.70 12.09 15.31
CA TYR A 140 -5.50 10.64 15.39
C TYR A 140 -4.18 10.23 14.72
N VAL A 141 -3.30 9.55 15.47
CA VAL A 141 -2.04 9.02 14.94
C VAL A 141 -2.05 7.50 15.01
N VAL A 142 -1.87 6.86 13.88
CA VAL A 142 -1.65 5.41 13.78
C VAL A 142 -0.17 5.17 13.55
N LEU A 143 0.48 4.47 14.47
CA LEU A 143 1.86 4.05 14.39
C LEU A 143 1.93 2.58 14.00
N CYS A 144 2.40 2.31 12.79
CA CYS A 144 2.63 0.96 12.28
C CYS A 144 4.12 0.61 12.41
N VAL A 145 4.42 -0.44 13.14
CA VAL A 145 5.80 -0.95 13.29
C VAL A 145 5.98 -2.13 12.36
N THR A 146 6.75 -1.93 11.30
CA THR A 146 6.86 -2.90 10.21
C THR A 146 8.23 -3.55 10.14
N THR A 147 8.29 -4.74 9.56
CA THR A 147 9.55 -5.27 9.03
C THR A 147 9.87 -4.55 7.73
N SER A 148 11.12 -4.51 7.36
CA SER A 148 11.54 -4.20 6.00
C SER A 148 12.05 -5.45 5.28
N ASN A 149 12.23 -5.30 3.98
CA ASN A 149 12.66 -6.31 3.01
C ASN A 149 13.67 -7.32 3.53
N GLY A 150 13.35 -8.59 3.37
CA GLY A 150 14.24 -9.67 3.76
C GLY A 150 15.13 -10.12 2.61
N THR A 151 16.40 -9.90 2.71
CA THR A 151 17.37 -10.54 1.80
C THR A 151 17.92 -11.77 2.47
N SER A 152 17.34 -12.90 2.64
CA SER A 152 18.22 -13.74 3.32
C SER A 152 17.99 -15.16 3.58
N SER A 153 18.88 -15.69 4.30
CA SER A 153 19.03 -16.92 5.02
C SER A 153 17.96 -17.18 6.09
N ASN A 154 17.01 -16.27 6.31
CA ASN A 154 15.94 -16.43 7.29
C ASN A 154 14.89 -17.43 6.81
N THR A 155 14.32 -18.14 7.75
CA THR A 155 13.31 -19.16 7.47
C THR A 155 11.91 -18.60 7.76
N THR A 156 10.89 -19.24 7.21
CA THR A 156 9.48 -18.99 7.58
C THR A 156 9.25 -19.02 9.10
N ALA A 157 9.96 -19.90 9.81
CA ALA A 157 9.89 -20.00 11.27
C ALA A 157 10.46 -18.75 11.96
N ASN A 158 11.55 -18.18 11.46
CA ASN A 158 12.15 -16.96 12.02
C ASN A 158 11.21 -15.76 11.88
N TYR A 159 10.59 -15.62 10.72
CA TYR A 159 9.59 -14.56 10.49
C TYR A 159 8.39 -14.72 11.43
N ARG A 160 7.93 -15.95 11.62
CA ARG A 160 6.83 -16.22 12.54
C ARG A 160 7.17 -15.84 13.99
N VAL A 161 8.32 -16.26 14.50
CA VAL A 161 8.74 -15.96 15.87
C VAL A 161 8.99 -14.46 16.06
N ALA A 162 9.54 -13.77 15.06
CA ALA A 162 9.72 -12.32 15.11
C ALA A 162 8.39 -11.57 15.17
N ALA A 163 7.40 -11.99 14.38
CA ALA A 163 6.04 -11.41 14.43
C ALA A 163 5.36 -11.65 15.78
N GLU A 164 5.48 -12.86 16.31
CA GLU A 164 4.93 -13.22 17.63
C GLU A 164 5.56 -12.37 18.75
N GLY A 165 6.89 -12.20 18.75
CA GLY A 165 7.62 -11.38 19.71
C GLY A 165 7.27 -9.90 19.60
N LEU A 166 7.28 -9.35 18.39
CA LEU A 166 6.91 -7.95 18.19
C LEU A 166 5.48 -7.65 18.64
N TYR A 167 4.53 -8.52 18.32
CA TYR A 167 3.14 -8.36 18.77
C TYR A 167 3.06 -8.25 20.29
N GLU A 168 3.72 -9.18 20.97
CA GLU A 168 3.70 -9.26 22.43
C GLU A 168 4.37 -8.03 23.08
N ASP A 169 5.52 -7.62 22.55
CA ASP A 169 6.24 -6.45 23.06
C ASP A 169 5.48 -5.14 22.78
N LEU A 170 4.84 -5.00 21.62
CA LEU A 170 3.98 -3.85 21.34
C LEU A 170 2.79 -3.79 22.30
N VAL A 171 2.12 -4.92 22.57
CA VAL A 171 1.01 -4.95 23.53
C VAL A 171 1.47 -4.59 24.93
N ASN A 172 2.56 -5.19 25.40
CA ASN A 172 3.00 -5.07 26.78
C ASN A 172 3.68 -3.74 27.11
N GLN A 173 4.20 -3.04 26.11
CA GLN A 173 4.98 -1.82 26.31
C GLN A 173 4.35 -0.62 25.62
N THR A 174 4.19 -0.69 24.31
CA THR A 174 3.85 0.50 23.50
C THR A 174 2.37 0.81 23.58
N VAL A 175 1.49 -0.20 23.58
CA VAL A 175 0.04 0.00 23.73
C VAL A 175 -0.29 0.56 25.10
N VAL A 176 0.30 -0.02 26.15
CA VAL A 176 0.13 0.47 27.54
C VAL A 176 0.56 1.94 27.66
N TYR A 177 1.66 2.31 27.01
CA TYR A 177 2.10 3.70 26.99
C TYR A 177 1.16 4.61 26.18
N ALA A 178 0.70 4.17 25.01
CA ALA A 178 -0.27 4.89 24.20
C ALA A 178 -1.60 5.08 24.96
N ASP A 179 -2.07 4.06 25.68
CA ASP A 179 -3.28 4.15 26.51
C ASP A 179 -3.10 5.15 27.66
N TYR A 180 -1.91 5.19 28.27
CA TYR A 180 -1.59 6.22 29.26
C TYR A 180 -1.66 7.63 28.68
N LEU A 181 -1.11 7.86 27.50
CA LEU A 181 -1.18 9.13 26.80
C LEU A 181 -2.62 9.48 26.42
N ASN A 182 -3.40 8.52 25.94
CA ASN A 182 -4.80 8.71 25.56
C ASN A 182 -5.70 9.05 26.76
N ALA A 183 -5.36 8.56 27.95
CA ALA A 183 -6.06 8.88 29.20
C ALA A 183 -5.70 10.27 29.77
N GLY A 184 -4.62 10.87 29.31
CA GLY A 184 -4.19 12.21 29.72
C GLY A 184 -5.00 13.33 29.07
N SER A 185 -4.65 14.58 29.44
CA SER A 185 -5.30 15.79 28.89
C SER A 185 -4.82 16.14 27.47
N TYR A 186 -4.25 15.19 26.76
CA TYR A 186 -3.73 15.36 25.40
C TYR A 186 -4.85 15.12 24.40
N ASN A 187 -5.03 16.05 23.47
CA ASN A 187 -6.10 15.95 22.48
C ASN A 187 -5.75 15.05 21.29
N ALA A 188 -4.55 14.49 21.23
CA ALA A 188 -4.16 13.50 20.24
C ALA A 188 -4.47 12.09 20.72
N HIS A 189 -5.02 11.26 19.85
CA HIS A 189 -5.25 9.85 20.11
C HIS A 189 -4.25 9.00 19.35
N TYR A 190 -3.64 8.06 20.05
CA TYR A 190 -2.62 7.16 19.52
C TYR A 190 -3.16 5.76 19.35
N VAL A 191 -2.88 5.16 18.21
CA VAL A 191 -3.11 3.73 17.95
C VAL A 191 -1.81 3.11 17.48
N VAL A 192 -1.45 2.01 18.12
CA VAL A 192 -0.30 1.22 17.74
C VAL A 192 -0.76 0.02 16.93
N ALA A 193 -0.10 -0.22 15.82
CA ALA A 193 -0.29 -1.38 14.96
C ALA A 193 1.07 -1.99 14.62
N GLY A 194 1.09 -3.23 14.22
CA GLY A 194 2.27 -3.78 13.55
C GLY A 194 2.17 -3.60 12.05
N GLY A 195 3.09 -4.22 11.33
CA GLY A 195 3.06 -4.16 9.88
C GLY A 195 4.06 -5.08 9.22
N ILE A 196 3.96 -5.16 7.93
CA ILE A 196 4.90 -5.87 7.07
C ILE A 196 5.09 -5.09 5.79
N ASP A 197 6.34 -4.81 5.48
CA ASP A 197 6.78 -4.33 4.18
C ASP A 197 7.06 -5.55 3.30
N ALA A 198 6.11 -5.86 2.44
CA ALA A 198 6.17 -7.03 1.58
C ALA A 198 6.51 -6.62 0.15
N GLU A 199 7.79 -6.54 -0.14
CA GLU A 199 8.27 -6.25 -1.50
C GLU A 199 8.57 -7.54 -2.27
N THR A 200 7.86 -7.78 -3.34
CA THR A 200 7.94 -9.02 -4.13
C THR A 200 9.32 -9.27 -4.74
N SER A 201 10.10 -8.23 -4.96
CA SER A 201 11.50 -8.33 -5.45
C SER A 201 12.50 -8.74 -4.36
N TRP A 202 12.15 -8.63 -3.10
CA TRP A 202 13.04 -8.89 -1.96
C TRP A 202 12.58 -10.04 -1.08
N ASP A 203 11.27 -10.13 -0.81
CA ASP A 203 10.70 -11.10 0.11
C ASP A 203 10.20 -12.35 -0.62
N LYS A 204 10.27 -13.49 0.06
CA LYS A 204 9.65 -14.71 -0.42
C LYS A 204 8.24 -14.87 0.17
N PRO A 205 7.26 -15.36 -0.62
CA PRO A 205 5.88 -15.54 -0.16
C PRO A 205 5.76 -16.35 1.13
N ASN A 206 6.60 -17.36 1.31
CA ASN A 206 6.58 -18.21 2.51
C ASN A 206 7.08 -17.48 3.77
N GLU A 207 8.05 -16.59 3.64
CA GLU A 207 8.58 -15.79 4.73
C GLU A 207 7.51 -14.82 5.23
N VAL A 208 6.91 -14.06 4.33
CA VAL A 208 5.80 -13.15 4.63
C VAL A 208 4.59 -13.90 5.19
N SER A 209 4.27 -15.09 4.65
CA SER A 209 3.23 -15.96 5.22
C SER A 209 3.57 -16.37 6.66
N GLY A 210 4.83 -16.67 6.95
CA GLY A 210 5.31 -16.96 8.30
C GLY A 210 5.05 -15.80 9.26
N TRP A 211 5.37 -14.56 8.83
CA TRP A 211 5.08 -13.35 9.59
C TRP A 211 3.59 -13.22 9.91
N LEU A 212 2.73 -13.27 8.88
CA LEU A 212 1.29 -13.15 9.05
C LEU A 212 0.72 -14.22 9.99
N VAL A 213 1.16 -15.46 9.87
CA VAL A 213 0.75 -16.55 10.78
C VAL A 213 1.16 -16.26 12.23
N GLY A 214 2.39 -15.79 12.47
CA GLY A 214 2.85 -15.39 13.80
C GLY A 214 2.02 -14.27 14.40
N TRP A 215 1.80 -13.21 13.62
CA TRP A 215 0.98 -12.07 14.01
C TRP A 215 -0.44 -12.49 14.40
N LEU A 216 -1.08 -13.30 13.58
CA LEU A 216 -2.45 -13.76 13.78
C LEU A 216 -2.59 -14.73 14.96
N ASN A 217 -1.59 -15.58 15.21
CA ASN A 217 -1.57 -16.44 16.38
C ASN A 217 -1.61 -15.62 17.67
N LYS A 218 -0.76 -14.59 17.77
CA LYS A 218 -0.77 -13.71 18.95
C LYS A 218 -2.07 -12.90 19.03
N ARG A 219 -2.56 -12.39 17.89
CA ARG A 219 -3.85 -11.72 17.83
C ARG A 219 -5.00 -12.61 18.29
N ALA A 220 -4.95 -13.90 18.04
CA ALA A 220 -5.97 -14.83 18.51
C ALA A 220 -5.92 -15.07 20.03
N THR A 221 -4.72 -15.08 20.62
CA THR A 221 -4.49 -15.46 22.03
C THR A 221 -4.55 -14.29 23.00
N LEU A 222 -4.08 -13.10 22.62
CA LEU A 222 -4.07 -11.93 23.49
C LEU A 222 -5.43 -11.19 23.47
N SER A 223 -5.77 -10.52 24.56
CA SER A 223 -6.99 -9.72 24.67
C SER A 223 -6.95 -8.49 23.75
N THR A 224 -5.82 -7.81 23.70
CA THR A 224 -5.59 -6.65 22.83
C THR A 224 -5.44 -7.09 21.38
N LYS A 225 -6.26 -6.55 20.51
CA LYS A 225 -6.32 -6.93 19.09
C LYS A 225 -5.65 -5.87 18.23
N LEU A 226 -4.34 -6.00 18.01
CA LEU A 226 -3.62 -5.11 17.12
C LEU A 226 -3.99 -5.38 15.65
N ASN A 227 -4.18 -4.32 14.90
CA ASN A 227 -4.21 -4.36 13.45
C ASN A 227 -2.77 -4.39 12.89
N TYR A 228 -2.62 -4.55 11.60
CA TYR A 228 -1.34 -4.37 10.93
C TYR A 228 -1.51 -3.54 9.64
N GLY A 229 -0.50 -2.76 9.33
CA GLY A 229 -0.32 -2.10 8.06
C GLY A 229 0.47 -3.01 7.13
N ALA A 230 -0.08 -3.31 5.97
CA ALA A 230 0.66 -3.96 4.90
C ALA A 230 1.13 -2.87 3.95
N ASP A 231 2.38 -2.54 4.01
CA ASP A 231 3.10 -1.77 3.01
C ASP A 231 3.96 -2.72 2.17
N GLY A 232 4.38 -2.29 1.01
CA GLY A 232 5.18 -3.11 0.12
C GLY A 232 4.92 -2.81 -1.34
N ALA A 233 5.70 -3.44 -2.19
CA ALA A 233 5.66 -3.24 -3.63
C ALA A 233 5.29 -4.52 -4.37
N TYR A 234 4.35 -4.40 -5.32
CA TYR A 234 3.89 -5.49 -6.17
C TYR A 234 3.95 -5.06 -7.63
N TYR A 235 4.51 -5.91 -8.47
CA TYR A 235 4.75 -5.64 -9.89
C TYR A 235 4.03 -6.58 -10.84
N GLY A 236 3.09 -7.38 -10.35
CA GLY A 236 2.39 -8.36 -11.16
C GLY A 236 1.38 -7.72 -12.10
N THR A 237 1.40 -8.12 -13.36
CA THR A 237 0.54 -7.59 -14.43
C THR A 237 -0.70 -8.45 -14.71
N CYS A 238 -1.05 -9.36 -13.82
CA CYS A 238 -2.17 -10.26 -14.03
C CYS A 238 -3.48 -9.72 -13.48
N ALA A 239 -4.45 -9.52 -14.34
CA ALA A 239 -5.78 -8.96 -14.03
C ALA A 239 -6.92 -10.00 -14.09
N THR A 240 -6.63 -11.30 -14.20
CA THR A 240 -7.65 -12.34 -14.40
C THR A 240 -7.53 -13.49 -13.40
N SER A 241 -8.61 -14.27 -13.23
CA SER A 241 -8.59 -15.46 -12.37
C SER A 241 -7.67 -16.56 -12.84
N SER A 242 -7.27 -16.60 -14.12
CA SER A 242 -6.40 -17.64 -14.66
C SER A 242 -5.00 -17.67 -14.04
N CYS A 243 -4.52 -16.52 -13.55
CA CYS A 243 -3.23 -16.40 -12.90
C CYS A 243 -3.34 -16.19 -11.37
N TRP A 244 -4.53 -16.25 -10.80
CA TRP A 244 -4.78 -15.96 -9.38
C TRP A 244 -3.83 -16.69 -8.42
N ASN A 245 -3.56 -17.97 -8.70
CA ASN A 245 -2.68 -18.81 -7.89
C ASN A 245 -1.34 -19.13 -8.58
N SER A 246 -1.05 -18.48 -9.70
CA SER A 246 0.19 -18.70 -10.45
C SER A 246 1.19 -17.60 -10.16
N PRO A 247 2.48 -17.91 -9.96
CA PRO A 247 3.50 -16.89 -9.78
C PRO A 247 3.59 -15.97 -11.02
N VAL A 248 3.47 -14.66 -10.80
CA VAL A 248 3.52 -13.65 -11.86
C VAL A 248 4.56 -12.56 -11.59
N ASP A 249 5.09 -12.50 -10.36
CA ASP A 249 6.08 -11.52 -9.94
C ASP A 249 7.03 -12.13 -8.90
N HIS A 250 8.30 -12.37 -9.27
CA HIS A 250 9.36 -12.93 -8.41
C HIS A 250 8.94 -14.13 -7.53
N GLY A 251 8.08 -14.98 -8.06
CA GLY A 251 7.56 -16.14 -7.34
C GLY A 251 6.26 -15.89 -6.57
N TRP A 252 5.77 -14.67 -6.54
CA TRP A 252 4.50 -14.31 -5.94
C TRP A 252 3.32 -14.50 -6.89
N ALA A 253 2.26 -15.07 -6.36
CA ALA A 253 0.94 -15.10 -7.01
C ALA A 253 0.07 -13.94 -6.52
N PRO A 254 -0.88 -13.44 -7.32
CA PRO A 254 -1.85 -12.42 -6.88
C PRO A 254 -2.59 -12.80 -5.60
N SER A 255 -2.95 -14.07 -5.43
CA SER A 255 -3.62 -14.56 -4.22
C SER A 255 -2.78 -14.40 -2.94
N GLN A 256 -1.48 -14.50 -3.04
CA GLN A 256 -0.56 -14.35 -1.91
C GLN A 256 -0.42 -12.87 -1.53
N MET A 257 -0.25 -11.98 -2.51
CA MET A 257 -0.21 -10.54 -2.26
C MET A 257 -1.57 -10.02 -1.76
N TYR A 258 -2.67 -10.53 -2.32
CA TYR A 258 -4.01 -10.26 -1.80
C TYR A 258 -4.15 -10.64 -0.32
N ALA A 259 -3.61 -11.81 0.08
CA ALA A 259 -3.63 -12.23 1.47
C ALA A 259 -2.88 -11.24 2.37
N VAL A 260 -1.74 -10.70 1.92
CA VAL A 260 -0.98 -9.68 2.66
C VAL A 260 -1.80 -8.41 2.87
N TYR A 261 -2.42 -7.89 1.82
CA TYR A 261 -3.12 -6.61 1.87
C TYR A 261 -4.52 -6.69 2.48
N TYR A 262 -5.22 -7.82 2.36
CA TYR A 262 -6.64 -7.87 2.69
C TYR A 262 -7.15 -9.20 3.23
N GLY A 263 -6.45 -10.30 2.96
CA GLY A 263 -6.96 -11.65 3.24
C GLY A 263 -7.07 -12.01 4.72
N TRP A 264 -6.56 -11.22 5.63
CA TRP A 264 -6.49 -11.51 7.05
C TRP A 264 -7.15 -10.44 7.94
N PRO A 265 -7.72 -10.83 9.10
CA PRO A 265 -8.35 -9.89 10.01
C PRO A 265 -7.39 -8.81 10.52
N GLY A 266 -7.79 -7.55 10.39
CA GLY A 266 -7.02 -6.40 10.85
C GLY A 266 -5.99 -5.87 9.85
N ALA A 267 -5.99 -6.36 8.61
CA ALA A 267 -5.18 -5.81 7.53
C ALA A 267 -5.64 -4.39 7.14
N ASN A 268 -4.68 -3.51 6.93
CA ASN A 268 -4.87 -2.19 6.33
C ASN A 268 -3.81 -2.03 5.24
N SER A 269 -4.23 -1.67 4.04
CA SER A 269 -3.40 -1.71 2.84
C SER A 269 -2.78 -0.35 2.53
N TYR A 270 -1.46 -0.32 2.38
CA TYR A 270 -0.68 0.88 2.06
C TYR A 270 0.34 0.56 0.94
N PRO A 271 -0.12 0.34 -0.29
CA PRO A 271 0.78 0.01 -1.39
C PRO A 271 1.86 1.06 -1.56
N GLN A 272 3.09 0.60 -1.79
CA GLN A 272 4.22 1.47 -2.12
C GLN A 272 4.20 1.80 -3.61
N ILE A 273 4.44 3.07 -3.93
CA ILE A 273 4.63 3.53 -5.29
C ILE A 273 5.89 4.38 -5.40
N TYR A 274 6.69 4.12 -6.41
CA TYR A 274 7.92 4.86 -6.68
C TYR A 274 7.87 5.61 -8.01
N ASN A 275 6.85 5.35 -8.82
CA ASN A 275 6.62 6.08 -10.08
C ASN A 275 5.17 5.93 -10.55
N SER A 276 4.79 6.70 -11.56
CA SER A 276 3.42 6.77 -12.11
C SER A 276 2.89 5.48 -12.74
N THR A 277 3.73 4.48 -13.01
CA THR A 277 3.29 3.21 -13.61
C THR A 277 2.88 2.16 -12.58
N TRP A 278 3.41 2.23 -11.37
CA TRP A 278 3.17 1.22 -10.33
C TRP A 278 1.72 1.12 -9.86
N PRO A 279 0.97 2.21 -9.77
CA PRO A 279 -0.44 2.13 -9.36
C PRO A 279 -1.30 1.21 -10.22
N ALA A 280 -0.95 1.01 -11.50
CA ALA A 280 -1.67 0.09 -12.39
C ALA A 280 -1.58 -1.38 -11.91
N TYR A 281 -0.47 -1.80 -11.31
CA TYR A 281 -0.32 -3.16 -10.79
C TYR A 281 -1.30 -3.46 -9.65
N TYR A 282 -1.63 -2.48 -8.85
CA TYR A 282 -2.62 -2.62 -7.77
C TYR A 282 -4.05 -2.69 -8.31
N ASN A 283 -4.33 -2.04 -9.44
CA ASN A 283 -5.57 -2.24 -10.17
C ASN A 283 -5.67 -3.66 -10.76
N ASP A 284 -4.59 -4.16 -11.36
CA ASP A 284 -4.53 -5.51 -11.89
C ASP A 284 -4.75 -6.54 -10.77
N LEU A 285 -4.15 -6.35 -9.59
CA LEU A 285 -4.38 -7.19 -8.42
C LEU A 285 -5.87 -7.20 -8.01
N ASN A 286 -6.51 -6.05 -8.00
CA ASN A 286 -7.93 -5.93 -7.69
C ASN A 286 -8.83 -6.56 -8.78
N GLN A 287 -8.47 -6.45 -10.05
CA GLN A 287 -9.18 -7.12 -11.14
C GLN A 287 -9.03 -8.64 -11.06
N ALA A 288 -7.82 -9.13 -10.74
CA ALA A 288 -7.59 -10.55 -10.52
C ALA A 288 -8.41 -11.08 -9.34
N ALA A 289 -8.47 -10.34 -8.22
CA ALA A 289 -9.29 -10.68 -7.07
C ALA A 289 -10.79 -10.74 -7.44
N ALA A 290 -11.31 -9.71 -8.08
CA ALA A 290 -12.71 -9.67 -8.52
C ALA A 290 -13.03 -10.82 -9.49
N SER A 291 -12.13 -11.10 -10.45
CA SER A 291 -12.25 -12.21 -11.41
C SER A 291 -12.21 -13.58 -10.72
N ALA A 292 -11.55 -13.69 -9.57
CA ALA A 292 -11.51 -14.88 -8.72
C ALA A 292 -12.67 -14.94 -7.70
N GLY A 293 -13.65 -14.03 -7.78
CA GLY A 293 -14.78 -13.98 -6.87
C GLY A 293 -14.44 -13.46 -5.47
N LYS A 294 -13.35 -12.70 -5.34
CA LYS A 294 -12.93 -12.07 -4.08
C LYS A 294 -13.34 -10.59 -4.06
N PRO A 295 -13.59 -10.00 -2.88
CA PRO A 295 -13.72 -8.56 -2.74
C PRO A 295 -12.48 -7.83 -3.27
N GLN A 296 -12.65 -6.60 -3.74
CA GLN A 296 -11.52 -5.74 -4.04
C GLN A 296 -10.85 -5.28 -2.74
N ILE A 297 -9.54 -5.09 -2.78
CA ILE A 297 -8.77 -4.51 -1.67
C ILE A 297 -9.13 -3.03 -1.56
N PRO A 298 -9.67 -2.55 -0.44
CA PRO A 298 -9.83 -1.12 -0.21
C PRO A 298 -8.48 -0.56 0.25
N TYR A 299 -7.74 0.07 -0.64
CA TYR A 299 -6.46 0.67 -0.26
C TYR A 299 -6.67 1.82 0.73
N THR A 300 -6.21 1.63 1.97
CA THR A 300 -6.39 2.57 3.08
C THR A 300 -5.55 3.82 2.89
N GLY A 301 -4.34 3.65 2.40
CA GLY A 301 -3.41 4.73 2.12
C GLY A 301 -2.45 4.37 1.02
N VAL A 302 -1.51 5.26 0.75
CA VAL A 302 -0.41 5.07 -0.20
C VAL A 302 0.87 5.52 0.45
N MET A 303 1.92 4.75 0.28
CA MET A 303 3.29 5.11 0.61
C MET A 303 4.05 5.44 -0.67
N TRP A 304 4.72 6.59 -0.75
CA TRP A 304 5.55 6.91 -1.90
C TRP A 304 7.01 7.10 -1.50
N GLY A 305 7.91 6.66 -2.38
CA GLY A 305 9.35 6.81 -2.16
C GLY A 305 9.80 8.25 -2.36
N CYS A 306 10.27 8.88 -1.30
CA CYS A 306 10.88 10.19 -1.36
C CYS A 306 12.40 10.08 -1.39
N GLY A 307 13.00 10.51 -2.48
CA GLY A 307 14.45 10.53 -2.61
C GLY A 307 15.15 9.17 -2.71
N THR A 308 14.41 8.07 -2.82
CA THR A 308 14.95 6.71 -2.92
C THR A 308 15.16 6.21 -4.35
N GLY A 309 15.23 7.14 -5.32
CA GLY A 309 15.31 6.79 -6.74
C GLY A 309 13.97 6.72 -7.46
N GLY A 310 12.88 7.02 -6.75
CA GLY A 310 11.55 7.17 -7.33
C GLY A 310 11.42 8.49 -8.11
N ASN A 311 10.58 8.48 -9.11
CA ASN A 311 10.28 9.64 -9.95
C ASN A 311 9.06 10.44 -9.45
N GLU A 312 8.52 10.11 -8.27
CA GLU A 312 7.40 10.85 -7.71
C GLU A 312 7.90 12.15 -7.06
N PRO A 313 7.63 13.30 -7.68
CA PRO A 313 8.24 14.58 -7.27
C PRO A 313 7.66 15.11 -5.95
N ASN A 314 6.42 14.74 -5.63
CA ASN A 314 5.72 15.21 -4.43
C ASN A 314 4.45 14.40 -4.13
N ALA A 315 3.87 14.64 -2.96
CA ALA A 315 2.65 13.99 -2.48
C ALA A 315 1.45 14.11 -3.42
N ASN A 316 1.24 15.28 -4.03
CA ASN A 316 0.10 15.48 -4.93
C ASN A 316 0.23 14.66 -6.20
N GLN A 317 1.44 14.53 -6.74
CA GLN A 317 1.68 13.70 -7.91
C GLN A 317 1.47 12.22 -7.57
N ALA A 318 2.05 11.74 -6.48
CA ALA A 318 1.87 10.38 -6.00
C ALA A 318 0.38 10.03 -5.80
N TYR A 319 -0.38 10.94 -5.19
CA TYR A 319 -1.82 10.77 -5.03
C TYR A 319 -2.56 10.71 -6.38
N THR A 320 -2.25 11.63 -7.28
CA THR A 320 -2.89 11.72 -8.59
C THR A 320 -2.63 10.46 -9.42
N ASP A 321 -1.38 10.00 -9.42
CA ASP A 321 -0.99 8.80 -10.16
C ASP A 321 -1.61 7.54 -9.55
N PHE A 322 -1.70 7.46 -8.21
CA PHE A 322 -2.37 6.35 -7.56
C PHE A 322 -3.87 6.31 -7.90
N VAL A 323 -4.57 7.43 -7.80
CA VAL A 323 -6.00 7.50 -8.15
C VAL A 323 -6.23 7.11 -9.61
N ALA A 324 -5.40 7.59 -10.52
CA ALA A 324 -5.51 7.28 -11.94
C ALA A 324 -5.19 5.80 -12.25
N GLY A 325 -4.12 5.26 -11.69
CA GLY A 325 -3.65 3.91 -11.98
C GLY A 325 -4.41 2.83 -11.22
N ALA A 326 -4.57 2.97 -9.91
CA ALA A 326 -5.26 2.00 -9.05
C ALA A 326 -6.79 2.14 -9.09
N GLN A 327 -7.31 3.25 -9.63
CA GLN A 327 -8.74 3.56 -9.70
C GLN A 327 -9.43 3.59 -8.32
N GLN A 328 -8.68 3.99 -7.30
CA GLN A 328 -9.17 4.13 -5.93
C GLN A 328 -8.64 5.41 -5.29
N THR A 329 -9.39 5.94 -4.33
CA THR A 329 -9.03 7.15 -3.58
C THR A 329 -8.53 6.76 -2.20
N PRO A 330 -7.23 6.84 -1.90
CA PRO A 330 -6.69 6.54 -0.60
C PRO A 330 -7.03 7.64 0.41
N SER A 331 -7.21 7.25 1.67
CA SER A 331 -7.51 8.20 2.76
C SER A 331 -6.24 8.83 3.35
N TYR A 332 -5.10 8.16 3.24
CA TYR A 332 -3.84 8.59 3.84
C TYR A 332 -2.72 8.57 2.81
N LEU A 333 -1.78 9.48 3.02
CA LEU A 333 -0.56 9.58 2.23
C LEU A 333 0.64 9.66 3.17
N THR A 334 1.63 8.82 2.98
CA THR A 334 2.86 8.83 3.75
C THR A 334 4.08 8.74 2.84
N SER A 335 5.08 9.57 3.08
CA SER A 335 6.37 9.44 2.41
C SER A 335 7.25 8.44 3.15
N ILE A 336 7.99 7.63 2.44
CA ILE A 336 9.06 6.84 3.03
C ILE A 336 10.38 7.60 2.85
N HIS A 337 11.03 7.87 3.97
CA HIS A 337 12.32 8.53 3.98
C HIS A 337 13.46 7.52 4.12
N SER A 338 14.44 7.59 3.23
CA SER A 338 15.74 7.01 3.53
C SER A 338 16.48 7.94 4.48
N LEU A 339 17.24 7.37 5.41
CA LEU A 339 17.99 8.02 6.50
C LEU A 339 18.87 9.23 6.11
N SER A 340 18.99 9.56 4.85
CA SER A 340 19.89 10.62 4.36
C SER A 340 19.21 11.67 3.48
N LYS A 341 17.88 11.62 3.30
CA LYS A 341 17.22 12.53 2.34
C LYS A 341 15.91 13.09 2.92
N THR A 342 15.84 14.39 2.95
CA THR A 342 14.58 15.15 3.16
C THR A 342 13.82 15.28 1.84
N CYS A 343 12.53 15.09 1.84
CA CYS A 343 11.65 15.46 0.74
C CYS A 343 11.51 16.97 0.62
#